data_7bcd96f960379c770c6c3dd3de7e0284
#
_entry.id   7bcd96f960379c770c6c3dd3de7e0284
#
_cell.length_a   1.000
_cell.length_b   1.000
_cell.length_c   1.000
_cell.angle_alpha   90.00
_cell.angle_beta   90.00
_cell.angle_gamma   90.00
#
_symmetry.space_group_name_H-M   'P 1'
#
loop_
_entity.id
_entity.type
_entity.pdbx_description
1 polymer ?
#
loop_
_entity_poly.entity_id
_entity_poly.type
_entity_poly.pdbx_seq_one_letter_code
_entity_poly.pdbx_strand_id
1 'polypeptide(L)'
;MPKNLLIIHLESITRHSLASFDSSFPNVRRLMQDAVVFENFFSSATSTLMAITYLFHGNDLEFDTSSAFEGIKPAGNTRNLFSILADRGYDTRFICLNGLHAGGEMRFPSWPDDLPPVQATNDFPTLFRLFDELTDAAPFAIYAWDLISHIEHSLALAPFSGSLTDQVRRACGVADHAVGEMMAILERKGLLDNTTVVIFGDHGDDYWTHGFKGGMVHGTEPYTQVTWTPCAIRDPSLAPSSSANLASTIDIAPTCLALLGIGEPGGFGHGGLNLLAQQQEIVFSQNFTANQPDNRKTGVTKAFAATDDTYVLLASSRGLEMYAWRLDPGNHCNLLQFFDLGQDGELALRERPDAALHYRAALPRNPRAVASITGRFRALREALSARIAAKRAHIERSGVEPAFALDPQCLGIVAGEPGGPAPARPAEKPAPQTTFSYSITLP
;
A
#
# COMPACT_ATOMS: atom_id res chain seq x y z
N MET A 1 -18.32 -21.49 -18.02
CA MET A 1 -18.53 -20.05 -18.19
C MET A 1 -17.28 -19.35 -17.68
N PRO A 2 -16.91 -18.18 -18.21
CA PRO A 2 -15.84 -17.37 -17.62
C PRO A 2 -16.18 -17.04 -16.16
N LYS A 3 -15.17 -17.01 -15.28
CA LYS A 3 -15.36 -16.59 -13.89
C LYS A 3 -15.54 -15.07 -13.81
N ASN A 4 -16.29 -14.62 -12.83
CA ASN A 4 -16.39 -13.21 -12.47
C ASN A 4 -15.22 -12.78 -11.58
N LEU A 5 -14.99 -11.48 -11.48
CA LEU A 5 -14.01 -10.87 -10.58
C LEU A 5 -14.66 -9.79 -9.73
N LEU A 6 -14.45 -9.87 -8.42
CA LEU A 6 -14.73 -8.79 -7.48
C LEU A 6 -13.45 -8.46 -6.71
N ILE A 7 -12.97 -7.24 -6.82
CA ILE A 7 -11.87 -6.72 -6.00
C ILE A 7 -12.46 -5.75 -4.98
N ILE A 8 -12.32 -6.07 -3.70
CA ILE A 8 -12.75 -5.24 -2.57
C ILE A 8 -11.54 -4.53 -2.01
N HIS A 9 -11.53 -3.24 -2.11
CA HIS A 9 -10.47 -2.37 -1.60
C HIS A 9 -10.90 -1.76 -0.27
N LEU A 10 -10.19 -2.09 0.79
CA LEU A 10 -10.33 -1.51 2.12
C LEU A 10 -9.33 -0.36 2.29
N GLU A 11 -9.83 0.85 2.29
CA GLU A 11 -9.04 2.07 2.40
C GLU A 11 -8.35 2.20 3.75
N SER A 12 -7.04 2.47 3.76
CA SER A 12 -6.24 2.75 4.96
C SER A 12 -6.25 1.64 6.03
N ILE A 13 -6.52 0.38 5.66
CA ILE A 13 -6.59 -0.75 6.59
C ILE A 13 -5.31 -1.59 6.54
N THR A 14 -4.61 -1.66 7.69
CA THR A 14 -3.43 -2.51 7.87
C THR A 14 -3.78 -3.82 8.58
N ARG A 15 -2.84 -4.76 8.58
CA ARG A 15 -2.92 -5.99 9.42
C ARG A 15 -3.05 -5.63 10.89
N HIS A 16 -2.37 -4.58 11.33
CA HIS A 16 -2.45 -4.11 12.71
C HIS A 16 -3.83 -3.54 13.04
N SER A 17 -4.41 -2.69 12.19
CA SER A 17 -5.76 -2.16 12.39
C SER A 17 -6.83 -3.25 12.33
N LEU A 18 -6.71 -4.20 11.40
CA LEU A 18 -7.60 -5.36 11.32
C LEU A 18 -7.59 -6.20 12.62
N ALA A 19 -6.42 -6.37 13.25
CA ALA A 19 -6.29 -7.05 14.52
C ALA A 19 -6.78 -6.21 15.70
N SER A 20 -6.45 -4.91 15.73
CA SER A 20 -6.79 -4.00 16.83
C SER A 20 -8.28 -3.65 16.89
N PHE A 21 -8.95 -3.61 15.73
CA PHE A 21 -10.39 -3.36 15.62
C PHE A 21 -11.17 -4.63 15.28
N ASP A 22 -10.75 -5.75 15.79
CA ASP A 22 -11.26 -7.10 15.50
C ASP A 22 -12.81 -7.19 15.49
N SER A 23 -13.46 -6.58 16.45
CA SER A 23 -14.92 -6.56 16.56
C SER A 23 -15.64 -5.76 15.46
N SER A 24 -14.90 -4.96 14.69
CA SER A 24 -15.44 -4.17 13.58
C SER A 24 -15.41 -4.90 12.24
N PHE A 25 -14.78 -6.08 12.17
CA PHE A 25 -14.56 -6.80 10.90
C PHE A 25 -15.12 -8.24 10.86
N PRO A 26 -16.36 -8.51 11.34
CA PRO A 26 -16.88 -9.87 11.35
C PRO A 26 -17.09 -10.46 9.95
N ASN A 27 -17.50 -9.66 8.96
CA ASN A 27 -17.75 -10.12 7.59
C ASN A 27 -16.45 -10.30 6.80
N VAL A 28 -15.51 -9.36 6.92
CA VAL A 28 -14.16 -9.48 6.36
C VAL A 28 -13.50 -10.75 6.88
N ARG A 29 -13.59 -11.04 8.18
CA ARG A 29 -13.03 -12.26 8.77
C ARG A 29 -13.69 -13.53 8.25
N ARG A 30 -15.00 -13.51 8.09
CA ARG A 30 -15.72 -14.65 7.48
C ARG A 30 -15.22 -14.90 6.06
N LEU A 31 -15.10 -13.84 5.24
CA LEU A 31 -14.54 -13.95 3.89
C LEU A 31 -13.12 -14.52 3.91
N MET A 32 -12.27 -14.07 4.84
CA MET A 32 -10.90 -14.57 4.97
C MET A 32 -10.83 -16.04 5.41
N GLN A 33 -11.82 -16.54 6.18
CA GLN A 33 -11.89 -17.95 6.55
C GLN A 33 -12.13 -18.88 5.35
N ASP A 34 -12.79 -18.37 4.31
CA ASP A 34 -13.10 -19.10 3.07
C ASP A 34 -12.12 -18.76 1.92
N ALA A 35 -10.96 -18.21 2.23
CA ALA A 35 -10.01 -17.68 1.27
C ALA A 35 -8.57 -18.20 1.49
N VAL A 36 -7.71 -17.99 0.52
CA VAL A 36 -6.25 -18.02 0.70
C VAL A 36 -5.83 -16.67 1.26
N VAL A 37 -5.33 -16.66 2.50
CA VAL A 37 -4.89 -15.45 3.21
C VAL A 37 -3.38 -15.29 3.05
N PHE A 38 -2.93 -14.15 2.55
CA PHE A 38 -1.52 -13.80 2.44
C PHE A 38 -1.07 -13.06 3.70
N GLU A 39 -0.36 -13.76 4.60
CA GLU A 39 0.03 -13.20 5.90
C GLU A 39 1.05 -12.06 5.78
N ASN A 40 1.87 -12.09 4.74
CA ASN A 40 2.96 -11.15 4.49
C ASN A 40 2.72 -10.36 3.21
N PHE A 41 1.54 -9.75 3.13
CA PHE A 41 1.20 -8.88 2.02
C PHE A 41 1.56 -7.42 2.36
N PHE A 42 2.32 -6.79 1.45
CA PHE A 42 2.76 -5.41 1.61
C PHE A 42 2.26 -4.54 0.46
N SER A 43 1.75 -3.38 0.79
CA SER A 43 1.47 -2.39 -0.22
C SER A 43 2.74 -1.90 -0.90
N SER A 44 2.71 -1.82 -2.22
CA SER A 44 3.81 -1.24 -2.99
C SER A 44 3.86 0.29 -2.92
N ALA A 45 2.85 0.91 -2.31
CA ALA A 45 2.73 2.36 -2.17
C ALA A 45 2.19 2.75 -0.79
N THR A 46 2.40 4.00 -0.40
CA THR A 46 1.86 4.57 0.84
C THR A 46 0.73 5.56 0.58
N SER A 47 0.12 5.52 -0.61
CA SER A 47 -1.05 6.32 -0.94
C SER A 47 -1.94 5.60 -1.93
N THR A 48 -3.23 5.85 -1.82
CA THR A 48 -4.30 5.16 -2.53
C THR A 48 -4.17 5.21 -4.05
N LEU A 49 -3.96 6.39 -4.63
CA LEU A 49 -3.89 6.52 -6.09
C LEU A 49 -2.72 5.72 -6.68
N MET A 50 -1.58 5.69 -6.00
CA MET A 50 -0.45 4.87 -6.43
C MET A 50 -0.76 3.37 -6.25
N ALA A 51 -1.33 2.97 -5.11
CA ALA A 51 -1.67 1.57 -4.86
C ALA A 51 -2.65 1.04 -5.89
N ILE A 52 -3.72 1.78 -6.21
CA ILE A 52 -4.68 1.43 -7.27
C ILE A 52 -3.98 1.30 -8.63
N THR A 53 -3.14 2.28 -8.97
CA THR A 53 -2.44 2.29 -10.26
C THR A 53 -1.49 1.09 -10.36
N TYR A 54 -0.74 0.79 -9.32
CA TYR A 54 0.18 -0.35 -9.27
C TYR A 54 -0.57 -1.68 -9.34
N LEU A 55 -1.68 -1.80 -8.63
CA LEU A 55 -2.56 -2.96 -8.74
C LEU A 55 -3.05 -3.15 -10.18
N PHE A 56 -3.60 -2.11 -10.79
CA PHE A 56 -4.20 -2.21 -12.12
C PHE A 56 -3.20 -2.59 -13.19
N HIS A 57 -1.97 -2.09 -13.09
CA HIS A 57 -0.92 -2.34 -14.07
C HIS A 57 0.01 -3.52 -13.73
N GLY A 58 -0.08 -4.10 -12.52
CA GLY A 58 0.77 -5.20 -12.08
C GLY A 58 2.25 -4.81 -12.00
N ASN A 59 2.55 -3.53 -11.83
CA ASN A 59 3.92 -3.04 -11.66
C ASN A 59 3.95 -1.70 -10.89
N ASP A 60 5.12 -1.38 -10.32
CA ASP A 60 5.39 -0.14 -9.60
C ASP A 60 6.54 0.66 -10.26
N LEU A 61 6.88 0.36 -11.51
CA LEU A 61 8.11 0.89 -12.12
C LEU A 61 8.00 2.35 -12.46
N GLU A 62 6.91 2.81 -13.11
CA GLU A 62 6.83 4.19 -13.50
C GLU A 62 5.46 4.77 -13.76
N PHE A 63 5.33 6.03 -13.36
CA PHE A 63 4.15 6.85 -13.58
C PHE A 63 4.56 8.31 -13.73
N ASP A 64 3.86 9.05 -14.59
CA ASP A 64 4.01 10.49 -14.69
C ASP A 64 3.57 11.15 -13.37
N THR A 65 4.47 11.90 -12.76
CA THR A 65 4.28 12.54 -11.45
C THR A 65 4.37 14.06 -11.54
N SER A 66 4.08 14.63 -12.71
CA SER A 66 4.34 16.03 -13.01
C SER A 66 3.56 17.04 -12.17
N SER A 67 2.50 16.62 -11.47
CA SER A 67 1.79 17.50 -10.54
C SER A 67 1.03 16.72 -9.47
N ALA A 68 0.89 17.33 -8.30
CA ALA A 68 0.07 16.82 -7.22
C ALA A 68 -1.35 16.46 -7.70
N PHE A 69 -1.85 15.30 -7.35
CA PHE A 69 -3.18 14.77 -7.67
C PHE A 69 -3.52 14.59 -9.16
N GLU A 70 -2.93 15.37 -10.06
CA GLU A 70 -3.33 15.36 -11.48
C GLU A 70 -2.45 14.47 -12.36
N GLY A 71 -1.38 13.89 -11.84
CA GLY A 71 -0.28 13.44 -12.65
C GLY A 71 0.20 12.01 -12.48
N ILE A 72 -0.51 11.12 -11.81
CA ILE A 72 -0.13 9.70 -11.82
C ILE A 72 -0.68 9.08 -13.10
N LYS A 73 0.12 9.13 -14.15
CA LYS A 73 -0.20 8.41 -15.40
C LYS A 73 0.82 7.32 -15.63
N PRO A 74 0.38 6.13 -16.07
CA PRO A 74 1.33 5.11 -16.50
C PRO A 74 2.19 5.66 -17.63
N ALA A 75 3.50 5.50 -17.56
CA ALA A 75 4.38 5.89 -18.63
C ALA A 75 4.17 4.97 -19.84
N GLY A 76 3.70 5.52 -20.94
CA GLY A 76 3.45 4.82 -22.20
C GLY A 76 2.12 4.07 -22.24
N ASN A 77 1.91 3.30 -23.31
CA ASN A 77 0.70 2.48 -23.54
C ASN A 77 0.73 1.18 -22.72
N THR A 78 0.79 1.26 -21.41
CA THR A 78 0.68 0.07 -20.57
C THR A 78 -0.79 -0.30 -20.40
N ARG A 79 -1.15 -1.53 -20.75
CA ARG A 79 -2.48 -2.07 -20.49
C ARG A 79 -2.68 -2.29 -19.00
N ASN A 80 -3.90 -2.15 -18.53
CA ASN A 80 -4.26 -2.46 -17.15
C ASN A 80 -5.20 -3.67 -17.07
N LEU A 81 -5.37 -4.25 -15.88
CA LEU A 81 -6.20 -5.43 -15.64
C LEU A 81 -7.61 -5.25 -16.23
N PHE A 82 -8.27 -4.14 -15.95
CA PHE A 82 -9.66 -3.93 -16.34
C PHE A 82 -9.81 -3.67 -17.83
N SER A 83 -8.87 -2.99 -18.49
CA SER A 83 -8.85 -2.86 -19.96
C SER A 83 -8.73 -4.23 -20.62
N ILE A 84 -7.89 -5.12 -20.08
CA ILE A 84 -7.73 -6.49 -20.56
C ILE A 84 -9.04 -7.27 -20.42
N LEU A 85 -9.74 -7.11 -19.30
CA LEU A 85 -10.99 -7.78 -19.04
C LEU A 85 -12.13 -7.24 -19.93
N ALA A 86 -12.20 -5.92 -20.12
CA ALA A 86 -13.16 -5.28 -21.03
C ALA A 86 -13.01 -5.81 -22.46
N ASP A 87 -11.77 -5.92 -22.98
CA ASP A 87 -11.49 -6.51 -24.29
C ASP A 87 -11.90 -7.99 -24.41
N ARG A 88 -12.09 -8.66 -23.27
CA ARG A 88 -12.58 -10.05 -23.21
C ARG A 88 -14.08 -10.15 -22.99
N GLY A 89 -14.80 -9.01 -23.04
CA GLY A 89 -16.25 -8.95 -22.90
C GLY A 89 -16.78 -8.96 -21.48
N TYR A 90 -15.91 -8.64 -20.49
CA TYR A 90 -16.37 -8.43 -19.11
C TYR A 90 -17.13 -7.11 -18.99
N ASP A 91 -18.24 -7.13 -18.26
CA ASP A 91 -18.90 -5.91 -17.75
C ASP A 91 -18.02 -5.34 -16.62
N THR A 92 -17.28 -4.27 -16.91
CA THR A 92 -16.36 -3.65 -15.96
C THR A 92 -17.04 -2.52 -15.21
N ARG A 93 -17.05 -2.59 -13.89
CA ARG A 93 -17.67 -1.58 -13.02
C ARG A 93 -16.71 -1.15 -11.91
N PHE A 94 -16.77 0.15 -11.60
CA PHE A 94 -15.98 0.76 -10.52
C PHE A 94 -16.95 1.47 -9.59
N ILE A 95 -16.96 1.06 -8.33
CA ILE A 95 -17.89 1.52 -7.31
C ILE A 95 -17.12 2.04 -6.13
N CYS A 96 -17.47 3.22 -5.62
CA CYS A 96 -16.85 3.82 -4.45
C CYS A 96 -17.91 4.15 -3.39
N LEU A 97 -17.79 3.57 -2.22
CA LEU A 97 -18.53 3.98 -1.03
C LEU A 97 -17.74 5.08 -0.33
N ASN A 98 -18.28 6.31 -0.28
CA ASN A 98 -17.62 7.44 0.33
C ASN A 98 -18.54 8.20 1.31
N GLY A 99 -17.96 8.94 2.27
CA GLY A 99 -18.69 9.66 3.29
C GLY A 99 -18.96 11.15 2.99
N LEU A 100 -18.29 11.71 1.98
CA LEU A 100 -18.28 13.17 1.77
C LEU A 100 -19.17 13.64 0.62
N HIS A 101 -19.41 12.79 -0.38
CA HIS A 101 -20.10 13.19 -1.61
C HIS A 101 -21.45 12.49 -1.74
N ALA A 102 -22.43 13.25 -2.19
CA ALA A 102 -23.82 12.77 -2.35
C ALA A 102 -24.04 11.72 -3.46
N GLY A 103 -22.98 11.24 -4.06
CA GLY A 103 -23.03 10.27 -5.15
C GLY A 103 -22.84 10.91 -6.52
N GLY A 104 -22.61 10.09 -7.52
CA GLY A 104 -22.40 10.47 -8.91
C GLY A 104 -21.16 9.83 -9.52
N GLU A 105 -20.87 10.24 -10.73
CA GLU A 105 -19.67 9.77 -11.44
C GLU A 105 -18.43 10.55 -11.01
N MET A 106 -17.37 9.83 -10.75
CA MET A 106 -16.06 10.39 -10.39
C MET A 106 -14.99 9.86 -11.36
N ARG A 107 -14.07 10.75 -11.76
CA ARG A 107 -12.81 10.36 -12.40
C ARG A 107 -11.67 10.93 -11.57
N PHE A 108 -10.81 10.07 -11.11
CA PHE A 108 -9.58 10.52 -10.49
C PHE A 108 -8.59 10.95 -11.58
N PRO A 109 -7.68 11.87 -11.30
CA PRO A 109 -6.71 12.34 -12.29
C PRO A 109 -5.85 11.24 -12.92
N SER A 110 -5.56 10.18 -12.18
CA SER A 110 -4.84 8.99 -12.63
C SER A 110 -5.73 7.89 -13.20
N TRP A 111 -7.05 8.12 -13.30
CA TRP A 111 -7.97 7.11 -13.79
C TRP A 111 -7.76 6.89 -15.29
N PRO A 112 -7.59 5.63 -15.77
CA PRO A 112 -7.40 5.35 -17.18
C PRO A 112 -8.56 5.87 -18.02
N ASP A 113 -8.25 6.54 -19.14
CA ASP A 113 -9.25 7.14 -20.02
C ASP A 113 -10.14 6.11 -20.70
N ASP A 114 -9.64 4.89 -20.88
CA ASP A 114 -10.34 3.75 -21.50
C ASP A 114 -11.25 2.98 -20.53
N LEU A 115 -11.30 3.37 -19.25
CA LEU A 115 -12.18 2.76 -18.27
C LEU A 115 -13.40 3.62 -17.97
N PRO A 116 -14.55 2.98 -17.60
CA PRO A 116 -15.72 3.71 -17.11
C PRO A 116 -15.38 4.57 -15.88
N PRO A 117 -16.13 5.65 -15.63
CA PRO A 117 -15.99 6.42 -14.41
C PRO A 117 -16.34 5.60 -13.17
N VAL A 118 -15.82 6.00 -12.02
CA VAL A 118 -16.19 5.42 -10.73
C VAL A 118 -17.57 5.90 -10.34
N GLN A 119 -18.49 4.99 -10.04
CA GLN A 119 -19.80 5.30 -9.47
C GLN A 119 -19.65 5.49 -7.96
N ALA A 120 -19.64 6.74 -7.52
CA ALA A 120 -19.56 7.07 -6.10
C ALA A 120 -20.94 7.11 -5.46
N THR A 121 -21.05 6.60 -4.25
CA THR A 121 -22.27 6.67 -3.43
C THR A 121 -21.92 6.83 -1.96
N ASN A 122 -22.79 7.50 -1.23
CA ASN A 122 -22.71 7.62 0.23
C ASN A 122 -23.84 6.85 0.95
N ASP A 123 -24.60 6.06 0.23
CA ASP A 123 -25.69 5.27 0.80
C ASP A 123 -25.63 3.80 0.36
N PHE A 124 -25.97 2.93 1.28
CA PHE A 124 -26.04 1.50 1.05
C PHE A 124 -27.12 1.07 0.03
N PRO A 125 -28.33 1.61 0.02
CA PRO A 125 -29.33 1.23 -0.97
C PRO A 125 -28.84 1.38 -2.41
N THR A 126 -28.14 2.45 -2.72
CA THR A 126 -27.54 2.65 -4.05
C THR A 126 -26.41 1.65 -4.31
N LEU A 127 -25.51 1.44 -3.37
CA LEU A 127 -24.45 0.45 -3.47
C LEU A 127 -25.01 -0.95 -3.76
N PHE A 128 -25.98 -1.39 -2.95
CA PHE A 128 -26.54 -2.75 -3.07
C PHE A 128 -27.35 -2.93 -4.34
N ARG A 129 -28.05 -1.89 -4.81
CA ARG A 129 -28.74 -1.93 -6.10
C ARG A 129 -27.79 -2.22 -7.25
N LEU A 130 -26.58 -1.61 -7.25
CA LEU A 130 -25.58 -1.88 -8.28
C LEU A 130 -25.15 -3.36 -8.31
N PHE A 131 -25.13 -4.00 -7.15
CA PHE A 131 -24.89 -5.46 -7.06
C PHE A 131 -26.12 -6.29 -7.40
N ASP A 132 -27.32 -5.85 -7.06
CA ASP A 132 -28.57 -6.54 -7.41
C ASP A 132 -28.85 -6.52 -8.93
N GLU A 133 -28.31 -5.58 -9.68
CA GLU A 133 -28.38 -5.51 -11.14
C GLU A 133 -27.47 -6.52 -11.85
N LEU A 134 -26.51 -7.14 -11.15
CA LEU A 134 -25.62 -8.14 -11.74
C LEU A 134 -26.40 -9.37 -12.20
N THR A 135 -25.99 -9.95 -13.32
CA THR A 135 -26.54 -11.17 -13.89
C THR A 135 -25.42 -12.10 -14.34
N ASP A 136 -25.79 -13.30 -14.74
CA ASP A 136 -24.90 -14.29 -15.37
C ASP A 136 -24.86 -14.18 -16.91
N ALA A 137 -25.50 -13.17 -17.49
CA ALA A 137 -25.57 -12.98 -18.94
C ALA A 137 -24.20 -12.67 -19.57
N ALA A 138 -23.32 -12.01 -18.83
CA ALA A 138 -21.93 -11.77 -19.18
C ALA A 138 -21.05 -11.82 -17.93
N PRO A 139 -19.77 -12.21 -18.03
CA PRO A 139 -18.88 -12.14 -16.89
C PRO A 139 -18.69 -10.66 -16.48
N PHE A 140 -18.62 -10.41 -15.18
CA PHE A 140 -18.35 -9.08 -14.65
C PHE A 140 -16.97 -8.98 -14.01
N ALA A 141 -16.43 -7.78 -13.98
CA ALA A 141 -15.24 -7.42 -13.21
C ALA A 141 -15.51 -6.12 -12.46
N ILE A 142 -15.61 -6.21 -11.14
CA ILE A 142 -15.95 -5.08 -10.27
C ILE A 142 -14.77 -4.72 -9.39
N TYR A 143 -14.48 -3.43 -9.32
CA TYR A 143 -13.63 -2.84 -8.31
C TYR A 143 -14.52 -2.05 -7.34
N ALA A 144 -14.64 -2.57 -6.12
CA ALA A 144 -15.43 -1.96 -5.06
C ALA A 144 -14.49 -1.32 -4.04
N TRP A 145 -14.45 0.00 -4.03
CA TRP A 145 -13.57 0.78 -3.17
C TRP A 145 -14.34 1.36 -1.98
N ASP A 146 -13.95 0.98 -0.79
CA ASP A 146 -14.41 1.60 0.45
C ASP A 146 -13.51 2.78 0.81
N LEU A 147 -14.03 3.99 0.68
CA LEU A 147 -13.35 5.22 1.08
C LEU A 147 -13.82 5.71 2.47
N ILE A 148 -14.78 5.04 3.09
CA ILE A 148 -15.35 5.43 4.40
C ILE A 148 -14.30 5.35 5.52
N SER A 149 -13.40 4.38 5.44
CA SER A 149 -12.33 4.19 6.43
C SER A 149 -11.20 5.21 6.32
N HIS A 150 -11.08 5.95 5.22
CA HIS A 150 -10.17 7.10 5.13
C HIS A 150 -10.55 8.16 6.18
N ILE A 151 -9.55 8.75 6.84
CA ILE A 151 -9.77 9.63 8.00
C ILE A 151 -10.77 10.77 7.73
N GLU A 152 -10.66 11.44 6.62
CA GLU A 152 -11.54 12.57 6.27
C GLU A 152 -12.97 12.11 6.06
N HIS A 153 -13.18 10.97 5.40
CA HIS A 153 -14.49 10.39 5.17
C HIS A 153 -15.09 9.81 6.45
N SER A 154 -14.26 9.19 7.30
CA SER A 154 -14.72 8.68 8.59
C SER A 154 -15.21 9.78 9.52
N LEU A 155 -14.59 10.97 9.48
CA LEU A 155 -15.02 12.13 10.25
C LEU A 155 -16.35 12.71 9.76
N ALA A 156 -16.75 12.45 8.51
CA ALA A 156 -18.04 12.86 7.98
C ALA A 156 -19.21 12.01 8.46
N LEU A 157 -18.97 10.84 9.05
CA LEU A 157 -20.01 9.99 9.63
C LEU A 157 -20.64 10.67 10.87
N ALA A 158 -21.82 11.21 10.71
CA ALA A 158 -22.56 11.89 11.79
C ALA A 158 -23.53 10.93 12.53
N PRO A 159 -23.89 11.26 13.79
CA PRO A 159 -23.24 12.21 14.68
C PRO A 159 -21.95 11.65 15.30
N PHE A 160 -20.93 12.46 15.36
CA PHE A 160 -19.67 12.08 16.01
C PHE A 160 -19.77 12.30 17.52
N SER A 161 -19.52 11.25 18.28
CA SER A 161 -19.31 11.32 19.73
C SER A 161 -18.29 10.27 20.12
N GLY A 162 -17.25 10.64 20.82
CA GLY A 162 -16.20 9.75 21.27
C GLY A 162 -14.81 10.18 20.80
N SER A 163 -13.84 9.32 20.94
CA SER A 163 -12.48 9.55 20.48
C SER A 163 -12.31 9.37 18.95
N LEU A 164 -11.22 9.87 18.40
CA LEU A 164 -10.86 9.62 17.00
C LEU A 164 -10.77 8.11 16.69
N THR A 165 -10.24 7.33 17.63
CA THR A 165 -10.19 5.87 17.54
C THR A 165 -11.59 5.26 17.43
N ASP A 166 -12.58 5.77 18.18
CA ASP A 166 -13.97 5.29 18.09
C ASP A 166 -14.61 5.65 16.75
N GLN A 167 -14.21 6.77 16.16
CA GLN A 167 -14.68 7.18 14.85
C GLN A 167 -14.12 6.24 13.76
N VAL A 168 -12.83 5.98 13.78
CA VAL A 168 -12.18 5.04 12.84
C VAL A 168 -12.79 3.64 13.00
N ARG A 169 -12.96 3.17 14.23
CA ARG A 169 -13.61 1.86 14.51
C ARG A 169 -15.01 1.78 13.92
N ARG A 170 -15.79 2.85 14.00
CA ARG A 170 -17.13 2.92 13.37
C ARG A 170 -17.05 2.85 11.85
N ALA A 171 -16.13 3.61 11.25
CA ALA A 171 -15.91 3.60 9.81
C ALA A 171 -15.54 2.19 9.32
N CYS A 172 -14.65 1.49 10.04
CA CYS A 172 -14.33 0.09 9.77
C CYS A 172 -15.58 -0.82 9.83
N GLY A 173 -16.46 -0.61 10.80
CA GLY A 173 -17.72 -1.38 10.87
C GLY A 173 -18.68 -1.09 9.72
N VAL A 174 -18.70 0.14 9.21
CA VAL A 174 -19.47 0.52 8.00
C VAL A 174 -18.91 -0.18 6.76
N ALA A 175 -17.59 -0.16 6.59
CA ALA A 175 -16.90 -0.87 5.50
C ALA A 175 -17.17 -2.38 5.56
N ASP A 176 -17.04 -2.98 6.74
CA ASP A 176 -17.31 -4.41 6.94
C ASP A 176 -18.76 -4.80 6.62
N HIS A 177 -19.73 -3.95 7.00
CA HIS A 177 -21.13 -4.18 6.64
C HIS A 177 -21.33 -4.19 5.12
N ALA A 178 -20.71 -3.24 4.40
CA ALA A 178 -20.76 -3.23 2.94
C ALA A 178 -20.20 -4.53 2.34
N VAL A 179 -19.06 -5.01 2.85
CA VAL A 179 -18.47 -6.30 2.43
C VAL A 179 -19.46 -7.45 2.66
N GLY A 180 -20.07 -7.53 3.86
CA GLY A 180 -21.03 -8.57 4.18
C GLY A 180 -22.23 -8.61 3.23
N GLU A 181 -22.80 -7.46 2.94
CA GLU A 181 -23.96 -7.36 2.05
C GLU A 181 -23.59 -7.65 0.58
N MET A 182 -22.48 -7.17 0.09
CA MET A 182 -22.00 -7.52 -1.26
C MET A 182 -21.86 -9.04 -1.42
N MET A 183 -21.26 -9.71 -0.45
CA MET A 183 -21.11 -11.17 -0.45
C MET A 183 -22.47 -11.88 -0.38
N ALA A 184 -23.38 -11.42 0.49
CA ALA A 184 -24.73 -11.98 0.62
C ALA A 184 -25.57 -11.81 -0.66
N ILE A 185 -25.42 -10.71 -1.38
CA ILE A 185 -26.11 -10.49 -2.67
C ILE A 185 -25.57 -11.49 -3.71
N LEU A 186 -24.25 -11.64 -3.84
CA LEU A 186 -23.67 -12.60 -4.79
C LEU A 186 -24.08 -14.04 -4.46
N GLU A 187 -24.13 -14.43 -3.19
CA GLU A 187 -24.58 -15.74 -2.76
C GLU A 187 -26.04 -15.97 -3.09
N ARG A 188 -26.93 -15.04 -2.72
CA ARG A 188 -28.38 -15.10 -3.00
C ARG A 188 -28.72 -15.20 -4.49
N LYS A 189 -27.87 -14.60 -5.32
CA LYS A 189 -28.00 -14.65 -6.80
C LYS A 189 -27.36 -15.88 -7.41
N GLY A 190 -26.69 -16.73 -6.64
CA GLY A 190 -25.94 -17.89 -7.14
C GLY A 190 -24.69 -17.52 -7.97
N LEU A 191 -24.20 -16.29 -7.84
CA LEU A 191 -23.02 -15.80 -8.56
C LEU A 191 -21.72 -16.07 -7.84
N LEU A 192 -21.76 -16.25 -6.50
CA LEU A 192 -20.57 -16.37 -5.66
C LEU A 192 -19.70 -17.59 -6.02
N ASP A 193 -20.32 -18.70 -6.43
CA ASP A 193 -19.63 -19.93 -6.80
C ASP A 193 -18.93 -19.86 -8.18
N ASN A 194 -19.12 -18.77 -8.91
CA ASN A 194 -18.41 -18.48 -10.15
C ASN A 194 -17.65 -17.15 -10.08
N THR A 195 -17.36 -16.65 -8.86
CA THR A 195 -16.70 -15.35 -8.66
C THR A 195 -15.40 -15.52 -7.89
N THR A 196 -14.30 -15.03 -8.46
CA THR A 196 -13.05 -14.76 -7.74
C THR A 196 -13.23 -13.47 -6.96
N VAL A 197 -13.05 -13.53 -5.64
CA VAL A 197 -13.13 -12.36 -4.76
C VAL A 197 -11.75 -12.10 -4.18
N VAL A 198 -11.23 -10.90 -4.40
CA VAL A 198 -9.99 -10.39 -3.77
C VAL A 198 -10.39 -9.33 -2.77
N ILE A 199 -9.88 -9.40 -1.56
CA ILE A 199 -9.99 -8.34 -0.57
C ILE A 199 -8.59 -7.93 -0.14
N PHE A 200 -8.30 -6.62 -0.13
CA PHE A 200 -6.99 -6.12 0.24
C PHE A 200 -7.07 -4.72 0.85
N GLY A 201 -6.04 -4.38 1.65
CA GLY A 201 -5.79 -3.00 2.09
C GLY A 201 -4.75 -2.36 1.19
N ASP A 202 -4.96 -1.12 0.83
CA ASP A 202 -4.07 -0.37 -0.07
C ASP A 202 -2.85 0.21 0.63
N HIS A 203 -3.00 0.74 1.82
CA HIS A 203 -2.00 1.22 2.77
C HIS A 203 -2.64 1.41 4.15
N GLY A 204 -1.90 1.97 5.09
CA GLY A 204 -2.39 2.40 6.40
C GLY A 204 -1.98 3.84 6.70
N ASP A 205 -2.24 4.27 7.93
CA ASP A 205 -1.82 5.55 8.48
C ASP A 205 -0.77 5.38 9.57
N ASP A 206 0.08 6.37 9.75
CA ASP A 206 1.20 6.32 10.71
C ASP A 206 0.77 6.48 12.18
N TYR A 207 -0.41 6.99 12.46
CA TYR A 207 -0.96 7.15 13.81
C TYR A 207 0.01 7.78 14.84
N TRP A 208 0.74 8.84 14.46
CA TRP A 208 1.75 9.55 15.28
C TRP A 208 2.98 8.73 15.67
N THR A 209 3.16 7.53 15.15
CA THR A 209 4.25 6.63 15.54
C THR A 209 5.63 7.22 15.25
N HIS A 210 5.80 7.89 14.12
CA HIS A 210 7.07 8.46 13.66
C HIS A 210 7.14 9.99 13.79
N GLY A 211 6.23 10.59 14.53
CA GLY A 211 6.26 12.02 14.86
C GLY A 211 5.91 12.96 13.71
N PHE A 212 5.17 12.49 12.72
CA PHE A 212 4.67 13.35 11.65
C PHE A 212 3.68 14.38 12.19
N LYS A 213 3.80 15.61 11.70
CA LYS A 213 2.85 16.67 12.06
C LYS A 213 1.49 16.38 11.46
N GLY A 214 0.45 16.50 12.28
CA GLY A 214 -0.93 16.26 11.84
C GLY A 214 -1.49 14.90 12.23
N GLY A 215 -0.66 13.99 12.75
CA GLY A 215 -1.12 12.76 13.37
C GLY A 215 -1.35 11.61 12.38
N MET A 216 -2.59 11.26 12.10
CA MET A 216 -2.93 10.20 11.18
C MET A 216 -2.61 10.62 9.74
N VAL A 217 -1.53 10.09 9.19
CA VAL A 217 -1.05 10.45 7.85
C VAL A 217 -0.54 9.23 7.10
N HIS A 218 -0.75 9.25 5.81
CA HIS A 218 -0.19 8.32 4.83
C HIS A 218 0.56 9.11 3.74
N GLY A 219 1.08 8.44 2.72
CA GLY A 219 1.99 9.08 1.76
C GLY A 219 3.37 9.39 2.34
N THR A 220 3.63 8.97 3.58
CA THR A 220 4.89 9.13 4.30
C THR A 220 5.89 8.04 3.93
N GLU A 221 7.01 7.98 4.63
CA GLU A 221 7.99 6.89 4.47
C GLU A 221 7.30 5.51 4.63
N PRO A 222 7.71 4.51 3.83
CA PRO A 222 7.04 3.22 3.77
C PRO A 222 7.38 2.30 4.94
N TYR A 223 7.08 2.75 6.16
CA TYR A 223 7.12 1.93 7.36
C TYR A 223 6.11 0.79 7.28
N THR A 224 6.40 -0.34 7.92
CA THR A 224 5.49 -1.50 7.88
C THR A 224 4.14 -1.22 8.51
N GLN A 225 4.05 -0.27 9.42
CA GLN A 225 2.78 0.21 9.95
C GLN A 225 1.87 0.79 8.85
N VAL A 226 2.44 1.33 7.78
CA VAL A 226 1.71 1.87 6.63
C VAL A 226 1.57 0.85 5.51
N THR A 227 2.55 -0.03 5.33
CA THR A 227 2.61 -0.91 4.16
C THR A 227 2.18 -2.35 4.41
N TRP A 228 2.22 -2.86 5.64
CA TRP A 228 1.79 -4.24 5.94
C TRP A 228 0.27 -4.30 6.05
N THR A 229 -0.39 -4.67 4.95
CA THR A 229 -1.85 -4.63 4.79
C THR A 229 -2.45 -6.04 4.65
N PRO A 230 -3.76 -6.21 4.88
CA PRO A 230 -4.41 -7.49 4.64
C PRO A 230 -4.55 -7.77 3.15
N CYS A 231 -4.46 -9.05 2.77
CA CYS A 231 -4.87 -9.54 1.46
C CYS A 231 -5.38 -10.97 1.59
N ALA A 232 -6.51 -11.25 0.94
CA ALA A 232 -7.03 -12.60 0.81
C ALA A 232 -7.72 -12.79 -0.54
N ILE A 233 -7.67 -14.01 -1.06
CA ILE A 233 -8.28 -14.39 -2.34
C ILE A 233 -9.19 -15.60 -2.10
N ARG A 234 -10.49 -15.41 -2.27
CA ARG A 234 -11.47 -16.49 -2.37
C ARG A 234 -11.71 -16.81 -3.84
N ASP A 235 -11.49 -18.03 -4.23
CA ASP A 235 -11.82 -18.52 -5.55
C ASP A 235 -12.42 -19.92 -5.44
N PRO A 236 -13.47 -20.27 -6.22
CA PRO A 236 -14.11 -21.59 -6.15
C PRO A 236 -13.16 -22.76 -6.40
N SER A 237 -12.04 -22.54 -7.07
CA SER A 237 -11.02 -23.56 -7.35
C SER A 237 -9.95 -23.70 -6.27
N LEU A 238 -9.95 -22.81 -5.26
CA LEU A 238 -8.95 -22.79 -4.19
C LEU A 238 -9.54 -23.28 -2.86
N ALA A 239 -8.80 -24.13 -2.15
CA ALA A 239 -9.12 -24.43 -0.76
C ALA A 239 -8.65 -23.30 0.16
N PRO A 240 -9.43 -22.96 1.22
CA PRO A 240 -9.00 -22.02 2.23
C PRO A 240 -7.66 -22.41 2.84
N SER A 241 -6.75 -21.45 2.96
CA SER A 241 -5.42 -21.69 3.51
C SER A 241 -4.75 -20.38 3.92
N SER A 242 -3.59 -20.47 4.55
CA SER A 242 -2.74 -19.33 4.87
C SER A 242 -1.40 -19.47 4.17
N SER A 243 -0.93 -18.40 3.54
CA SER A 243 0.38 -18.33 2.89
C SER A 243 1.28 -17.36 3.65
N ALA A 244 2.45 -17.83 4.07
CA ALA A 244 3.50 -17.01 4.67
C ALA A 244 4.46 -16.41 3.64
N ASN A 245 4.22 -16.64 2.35
CA ASN A 245 5.02 -16.06 1.29
C ASN A 245 4.86 -14.54 1.24
N LEU A 246 5.92 -13.85 0.88
CA LEU A 246 5.85 -12.42 0.60
C LEU A 246 5.00 -12.17 -0.63
N ALA A 247 4.17 -11.16 -0.55
CA ALA A 247 3.27 -10.71 -1.60
C ALA A 247 3.11 -9.20 -1.57
N SER A 248 2.76 -8.61 -2.69
CA SER A 248 2.56 -7.17 -2.77
C SER A 248 1.40 -6.76 -3.71
N THR A 249 1.04 -5.51 -3.67
CA THR A 249 -0.09 -4.96 -4.46
C THR A 249 0.04 -5.26 -5.96
N ILE A 250 1.26 -5.21 -6.50
CA ILE A 250 1.52 -5.48 -7.93
C ILE A 250 1.22 -6.93 -8.34
N ASP A 251 1.16 -7.85 -7.39
CA ASP A 251 0.94 -9.27 -7.64
C ASP A 251 -0.55 -9.61 -7.83
N ILE A 252 -1.47 -8.72 -7.42
CA ILE A 252 -2.91 -8.98 -7.49
C ILE A 252 -3.37 -9.18 -8.93
N ALA A 253 -3.02 -8.28 -9.84
CA ALA A 253 -3.50 -8.34 -11.21
C ALA A 253 -3.02 -9.60 -11.97
N PRO A 254 -1.74 -9.98 -11.98
CA PRO A 254 -1.31 -11.23 -12.62
C PRO A 254 -1.94 -12.47 -11.98
N THR A 255 -2.17 -12.46 -10.65
CA THR A 255 -2.89 -13.54 -9.96
C THR A 255 -4.34 -13.63 -10.41
N CYS A 256 -5.05 -12.50 -10.51
CA CYS A 256 -6.41 -12.45 -11.03
C CYS A 256 -6.50 -12.98 -12.46
N LEU A 257 -5.62 -12.53 -13.36
CA LEU A 257 -5.59 -13.02 -14.74
C LEU A 257 -5.41 -14.54 -14.80
N ALA A 258 -4.49 -15.08 -13.99
CA ALA A 258 -4.26 -16.52 -13.93
C ALA A 258 -5.49 -17.29 -13.43
N LEU A 259 -6.18 -16.80 -12.38
CA LEU A 259 -7.40 -17.42 -11.84
C LEU A 259 -8.57 -17.39 -12.83
N LEU A 260 -8.63 -16.34 -13.66
CA LEU A 260 -9.62 -16.19 -14.73
C LEU A 260 -9.26 -17.00 -15.99
N GLY A 261 -8.11 -17.68 -16.00
CA GLY A 261 -7.62 -18.42 -17.17
C GLY A 261 -7.18 -17.53 -18.34
N ILE A 262 -6.81 -16.30 -18.04
CA ILE A 262 -6.34 -15.33 -19.01
C ILE A 262 -4.81 -15.29 -18.93
N GLY A 263 -4.13 -15.66 -20.03
CA GLY A 263 -2.69 -15.52 -20.14
C GLY A 263 -2.27 -14.06 -20.10
N GLU A 264 -1.07 -13.76 -19.62
CA GLU A 264 -0.52 -12.40 -19.60
C GLU A 264 -0.44 -11.85 -21.03
N PRO A 265 -1.19 -10.80 -21.36
CA PRO A 265 -1.07 -10.18 -22.66
C PRO A 265 0.23 -9.40 -22.75
N GLY A 266 0.85 -9.38 -23.93
CA GLY A 266 2.03 -8.56 -24.18
C GLY A 266 1.81 -7.11 -23.77
N GLY A 267 2.75 -6.53 -23.03
CA GLY A 267 2.69 -5.15 -22.52
C GLY A 267 2.01 -4.98 -21.16
N PHE A 268 1.55 -6.08 -20.53
CA PHE A 268 1.06 -6.07 -19.16
C PHE A 268 2.19 -6.44 -18.20
N GLY A 269 2.30 -5.71 -17.13
CA GLY A 269 3.12 -5.98 -15.95
C GLY A 269 4.61 -6.22 -16.18
N HIS A 270 5.43 -5.59 -15.37
CA HIS A 270 6.84 -5.97 -15.22
C HIS A 270 7.17 -5.91 -13.73
N GLY A 271 7.00 -7.03 -13.03
CA GLY A 271 7.39 -7.13 -11.63
C GLY A 271 6.40 -7.86 -10.74
N GLY A 272 5.09 -7.78 -10.99
CA GLY A 272 4.10 -8.56 -10.27
C GLY A 272 4.14 -10.04 -10.66
N LEU A 273 3.93 -10.93 -9.71
CA LEU A 273 3.94 -12.38 -9.87
C LEU A 273 2.55 -12.97 -9.61
N ASN A 274 2.28 -14.12 -10.21
CA ASN A 274 1.14 -14.93 -9.80
C ASN A 274 1.43 -15.57 -8.43
N LEU A 275 0.81 -15.06 -7.39
CA LEU A 275 1.00 -15.47 -5.98
C LEU A 275 0.71 -16.96 -5.71
N LEU A 276 -0.06 -17.61 -6.58
CA LEU A 276 -0.41 -19.03 -6.43
C LEU A 276 0.63 -19.98 -7.04
N ALA A 277 1.51 -19.45 -7.90
CA ALA A 277 2.50 -20.23 -8.62
C ALA A 277 3.94 -19.82 -8.31
N GLN A 278 4.16 -18.60 -7.82
CA GLN A 278 5.46 -18.01 -7.64
C GLN A 278 5.57 -17.33 -6.27
N GLN A 279 6.78 -17.11 -5.80
CA GLN A 279 7.07 -16.49 -4.51
C GLN A 279 8.01 -15.31 -4.71
N GLN A 280 7.70 -14.19 -4.06
CA GLN A 280 8.62 -13.06 -3.91
C GLN A 280 9.63 -13.36 -2.80
N GLU A 281 10.89 -13.06 -3.03
CA GLU A 281 11.92 -13.09 -1.98
C GLU A 281 12.04 -11.73 -1.28
N ILE A 282 11.80 -10.66 -2.03
CA ILE A 282 11.81 -9.27 -1.56
C ILE A 282 10.67 -8.54 -2.23
N VAL A 283 9.90 -7.80 -1.47
CA VAL A 283 8.88 -6.87 -1.95
C VAL A 283 9.32 -5.43 -1.75
N PHE A 284 8.82 -4.53 -2.59
CA PHE A 284 9.21 -3.12 -2.59
C PHE A 284 8.01 -2.22 -2.33
N SER A 285 8.26 -1.16 -1.57
CA SER A 285 7.29 -0.11 -1.29
C SER A 285 7.92 1.26 -1.50
N GLN A 286 7.11 2.25 -1.83
CA GLN A 286 7.57 3.63 -1.97
C GLN A 286 6.48 4.62 -1.57
N ASN A 287 6.90 5.81 -1.16
CA ASN A 287 5.97 6.89 -0.92
C ASN A 287 5.71 7.72 -2.18
N PHE A 288 4.65 8.52 -2.13
CA PHE A 288 4.29 9.46 -3.17
C PHE A 288 4.24 10.89 -2.63
N THR A 289 5.33 11.62 -2.81
CA THR A 289 5.48 12.96 -2.23
C THR A 289 4.58 14.01 -2.87
N ALA A 290 4.12 13.79 -4.10
CA ALA A 290 3.22 14.73 -4.77
C ALA A 290 1.80 14.75 -4.19
N ASN A 291 1.38 13.67 -3.53
CA ASN A 291 0.11 13.64 -2.77
C ASN A 291 0.14 14.50 -1.50
N GLN A 292 1.31 14.99 -1.12
CA GLN A 292 1.46 15.84 0.04
C GLN A 292 1.65 17.29 -0.45
N PRO A 293 0.56 18.05 -0.71
CA PRO A 293 0.67 19.42 -1.22
C PRO A 293 1.51 20.30 -0.32
N ASP A 294 1.72 19.89 0.91
CA ASP A 294 2.53 20.55 1.92
C ASP A 294 3.75 19.72 2.36
N ASN A 295 4.32 18.86 1.49
CA ASN A 295 5.51 18.10 1.82
C ASN A 295 6.67 19.00 2.35
N ARG A 296 6.73 20.27 1.93
CA ARG A 296 7.64 21.27 2.50
C ARG A 296 7.34 21.57 3.98
N LYS A 297 6.08 21.47 4.39
CA LYS A 297 5.64 21.67 5.79
C LYS A 297 5.78 20.39 6.60
N THR A 298 5.48 19.23 6.01
CA THR A 298 5.59 17.93 6.67
C THR A 298 7.02 17.42 6.74
N GLY A 299 7.89 17.90 5.85
CA GLY A 299 9.26 17.39 5.70
C GLY A 299 9.34 16.00 5.08
N VAL A 300 8.26 15.51 4.50
CA VAL A 300 8.24 14.23 3.79
C VAL A 300 9.00 14.35 2.47
N THR A 301 9.91 13.43 2.23
CA THR A 301 10.71 13.33 1.02
C THR A 301 10.55 11.96 0.39
N LYS A 302 11.03 11.79 -0.85
CA LYS A 302 10.98 10.48 -1.51
C LYS A 302 11.67 9.42 -0.67
N ALA A 303 11.00 8.31 -0.50
CA ALA A 303 11.48 7.17 0.25
C ALA A 303 11.10 5.85 -0.44
N PHE A 304 11.95 4.85 -0.24
CA PHE A 304 11.78 3.50 -0.73
C PHE A 304 12.02 2.50 0.38
N ALA A 305 11.38 1.34 0.29
CA ALA A 305 11.65 0.22 1.18
C ALA A 305 11.82 -1.08 0.37
N ALA A 306 12.67 -1.95 0.88
CA ALA A 306 12.76 -3.35 0.50
C ALA A 306 12.49 -4.20 1.73
N THR A 307 11.56 -5.14 1.63
CA THR A 307 11.11 -5.99 2.73
C THR A 307 11.31 -7.45 2.36
N ASP A 308 12.04 -8.18 3.21
CA ASP A 308 12.13 -9.65 3.15
C ASP A 308 11.26 -10.30 4.24
N ASP A 309 11.40 -11.59 4.45
CA ASP A 309 10.65 -12.36 5.45
C ASP A 309 10.92 -11.95 6.90
N THR A 310 11.94 -11.15 7.17
CA THR A 310 12.42 -10.82 8.52
C THR A 310 12.60 -9.31 8.74
N TYR A 311 13.16 -8.62 7.75
CA TYR A 311 13.56 -7.22 7.87
C TYR A 311 12.95 -6.35 6.79
N VAL A 312 12.83 -5.07 7.11
CA VAL A 312 12.58 -3.99 6.15
C VAL A 312 13.76 -3.02 6.20
N LEU A 313 14.28 -2.67 5.02
CA LEU A 313 15.27 -1.62 4.83
C LEU A 313 14.60 -0.43 4.15
N LEU A 314 14.58 0.72 4.82
CA LEU A 314 14.10 1.98 4.28
C LEU A 314 15.27 2.87 3.87
N ALA A 315 15.07 3.57 2.77
CA ALA A 315 15.97 4.59 2.28
C ALA A 315 15.20 5.89 2.01
N SER A 316 15.59 6.96 2.68
CA SER A 316 14.97 8.27 2.56
C SER A 316 16.03 9.38 2.71
N SER A 317 15.61 10.64 2.65
CA SER A 317 16.49 11.76 2.97
C SER A 317 17.00 11.78 4.42
N ARG A 318 16.41 10.96 5.29
CA ARG A 318 16.90 10.73 6.66
C ARG A 318 18.05 9.74 6.72
N GLY A 319 18.38 9.08 5.60
CA GLY A 319 19.37 8.03 5.48
C GLY A 319 18.73 6.64 5.40
N LEU A 320 19.53 5.62 5.78
CA LEU A 320 19.07 4.25 5.82
C LEU A 320 18.56 3.89 7.22
N GLU A 321 17.45 3.17 7.26
CA GLU A 321 16.84 2.63 8.47
C GLU A 321 16.50 1.17 8.24
N MET A 322 16.73 0.31 9.23
CA MET A 322 16.43 -1.13 9.16
C MET A 322 15.68 -1.60 10.38
N TYR A 323 14.62 -2.37 10.18
CA TYR A 323 13.76 -2.85 11.26
C TYR A 323 13.47 -4.34 11.11
N ALA A 324 13.34 -5.03 12.24
CA ALA A 324 12.83 -6.40 12.29
C ALA A 324 11.31 -6.36 12.36
N TRP A 325 10.65 -6.19 11.23
CA TRP A 325 9.24 -5.80 11.14
C TRP A 325 8.25 -6.73 11.84
N ARG A 326 8.58 -8.03 11.98
CA ARG A 326 7.72 -8.96 12.72
C ARG A 326 7.78 -8.75 14.23
N LEU A 327 8.93 -8.34 14.75
CA LEU A 327 9.17 -8.11 16.17
C LEU A 327 8.89 -6.66 16.56
N ASP A 328 8.99 -5.77 15.60
CA ASP A 328 8.80 -4.32 15.75
C ASP A 328 7.91 -3.79 14.59
N PRO A 329 6.63 -4.18 14.56
CA PRO A 329 5.72 -3.79 13.47
C PRO A 329 5.47 -2.28 13.40
N GLY A 330 5.72 -1.54 14.48
CA GLY A 330 5.68 -0.09 14.52
C GLY A 330 6.96 0.59 14.03
N ASN A 331 8.01 -0.17 13.70
CA ASN A 331 9.31 0.36 13.27
C ASN A 331 9.91 1.40 14.22
N HIS A 332 9.90 1.11 15.53
CA HIS A 332 10.41 2.01 16.58
C HIS A 332 11.92 1.88 16.80
N CYS A 333 12.49 0.71 16.50
CA CYS A 333 13.88 0.40 16.76
C CYS A 333 14.68 0.25 15.47
N ASN A 334 15.25 1.35 14.99
CA ASN A 334 16.18 1.30 13.88
C ASN A 334 17.44 0.49 14.27
N LEU A 335 17.62 -0.68 13.70
CA LEU A 335 18.74 -1.58 14.00
C LEU A 335 20.09 -0.98 13.57
N LEU A 336 20.11 -0.12 12.53
CA LEU A 336 21.36 0.48 12.03
C LEU A 336 22.02 1.41 13.05
N GLN A 337 21.30 1.90 14.06
CA GLN A 337 21.90 2.69 15.13
C GLN A 337 22.97 1.92 15.96
N PHE A 338 22.99 0.59 15.88
CA PHE A 338 23.99 -0.25 16.53
C PHE A 338 25.23 -0.51 15.67
N PHE A 339 25.24 -0.05 14.43
CA PHE A 339 26.28 -0.36 13.46
C PHE A 339 26.89 0.92 12.89
N ASP A 340 28.15 0.81 12.48
CA ASP A 340 28.79 1.77 11.60
C ASP A 340 28.76 1.21 10.18
N LEU A 341 28.40 2.05 9.21
CA LEU A 341 28.44 1.70 7.80
C LEU A 341 29.85 2.08 7.27
N GLY A 342 30.62 1.08 6.88
CA GLY A 342 31.93 1.27 6.30
C GLY A 342 31.88 1.85 4.87
N GLN A 343 33.02 2.35 4.40
CA GLN A 343 33.14 2.84 3.02
C GLN A 343 32.93 1.73 1.98
N ASP A 344 33.20 0.49 2.35
CA ASP A 344 32.91 -0.72 1.58
C ASP A 344 31.43 -1.08 1.55
N GLY A 345 30.61 -0.36 2.30
CA GLY A 345 29.18 -0.63 2.42
C GLY A 345 28.81 -1.75 3.38
N GLU A 346 29.76 -2.25 4.17
CA GLU A 346 29.53 -3.27 5.15
C GLU A 346 29.17 -2.67 6.52
N LEU A 347 28.37 -3.40 7.31
CA LEU A 347 28.02 -3.01 8.66
C LEU A 347 29.01 -3.60 9.67
N ALA A 348 29.59 -2.75 10.50
CA ALA A 348 30.41 -3.13 11.64
C ALA A 348 29.68 -2.77 12.95
N LEU A 349 29.59 -3.72 13.87
CA LEU A 349 28.94 -3.48 15.16
C LEU A 349 29.74 -2.41 15.94
N ARG A 350 29.07 -1.37 16.41
CA ARG A 350 29.66 -0.30 17.22
C ARG A 350 30.11 -0.83 18.58
N GLU A 351 31.32 -0.47 19.01
CA GLU A 351 31.80 -0.79 20.35
C GLU A 351 30.94 -0.13 21.44
N ARG A 352 30.44 1.10 21.15
CA ARG A 352 29.61 1.88 22.07
C ARG A 352 28.45 2.53 21.29
N PRO A 353 27.38 1.80 21.07
CA PRO A 353 26.23 2.39 20.41
C PRO A 353 25.57 3.47 21.27
N ASP A 354 25.24 4.62 20.68
CA ASP A 354 24.52 5.71 21.37
C ASP A 354 23.05 5.39 21.62
N ALA A 355 22.63 4.24 21.17
CA ALA A 355 21.24 3.84 21.12
C ALA A 355 20.62 3.60 22.50
N ALA A 356 19.32 3.89 22.52
CA ALA A 356 18.47 3.65 23.68
C ALA A 356 18.54 2.21 24.20
N LEU A 357 18.58 2.15 25.41
CA LEU A 357 18.95 1.21 26.44
C LEU A 357 18.49 -0.25 26.35
N HIS A 358 17.42 -0.58 25.67
CA HIS A 358 16.83 -1.92 25.78
C HIS A 358 17.58 -2.98 24.98
N TYR A 359 18.14 -2.61 23.85
CA TYR A 359 18.85 -3.52 22.94
C TYR A 359 20.35 -3.53 23.11
N ARG A 360 20.90 -2.55 23.83
CA ARG A 360 22.33 -2.44 24.10
C ARG A 360 22.95 -3.71 24.69
N ALA A 361 22.16 -4.43 25.47
CA ALA A 361 22.69 -5.61 26.18
C ALA A 361 22.45 -6.92 25.41
N ALA A 362 21.41 -6.96 24.56
CA ALA A 362 20.99 -8.19 23.90
C ALA A 362 21.65 -8.40 22.54
N LEU A 363 21.63 -7.37 21.67
CA LEU A 363 22.10 -7.49 20.29
C LEU A 363 23.61 -7.77 20.20
N PRO A 364 24.51 -7.02 20.86
CA PRO A 364 25.93 -7.29 20.81
C PRO A 364 26.34 -8.64 21.40
N ARG A 365 25.51 -9.22 22.27
CA ARG A 365 25.75 -10.53 22.90
C ARG A 365 25.26 -11.70 22.06
N ASN A 366 24.55 -11.43 20.94
CA ASN A 366 24.04 -12.44 20.04
C ASN A 366 24.72 -12.38 18.67
N PRO A 367 25.84 -13.10 18.45
CA PRO A 367 26.57 -13.08 17.19
C PRO A 367 25.71 -13.54 16.00
N ARG A 368 24.72 -14.43 16.22
CA ARG A 368 23.81 -14.89 15.15
C ARG A 368 22.87 -13.77 14.71
N ALA A 369 22.37 -12.95 15.64
CA ALA A 369 21.56 -11.78 15.30
C ALA A 369 22.38 -10.76 14.51
N VAL A 370 23.62 -10.48 14.94
CA VAL A 370 24.52 -9.59 14.21
C VAL A 370 24.77 -10.10 12.79
N ALA A 371 25.13 -11.38 12.63
CA ALA A 371 25.36 -11.97 11.31
C ALA A 371 24.10 -11.95 10.42
N SER A 372 22.93 -12.18 11.00
CA SER A 372 21.65 -12.08 10.28
C SER A 372 21.40 -10.65 9.80
N ILE A 373 21.55 -9.66 10.66
CA ILE A 373 21.32 -8.25 10.32
C ILE A 373 22.30 -7.80 9.22
N THR A 374 23.60 -8.09 9.36
CA THR A 374 24.61 -7.66 8.37
C THR A 374 24.40 -8.33 7.01
N GLY A 375 24.12 -9.64 6.99
CA GLY A 375 23.87 -10.38 5.76
C GLY A 375 22.60 -9.90 5.04
N ARG A 376 21.49 -9.71 5.77
CA ARG A 376 20.23 -9.24 5.20
C ARG A 376 20.29 -7.78 4.77
N PHE A 377 20.99 -6.93 5.53
CA PHE A 377 21.23 -5.55 5.14
C PHE A 377 21.88 -5.46 3.76
N ARG A 378 22.93 -6.25 3.52
CA ARG A 378 23.60 -6.28 2.21
C ARG A 378 22.62 -6.67 1.11
N ALA A 379 21.89 -7.78 1.27
CA ALA A 379 20.95 -8.28 0.27
C ALA A 379 19.83 -7.26 -0.03
N LEU A 380 19.21 -6.70 1.02
CA LEU A 380 18.15 -5.70 0.86
C LEU A 380 18.65 -4.40 0.22
N ARG A 381 19.87 -3.97 0.57
CA ARG A 381 20.49 -2.78 -0.01
C ARG A 381 20.80 -2.96 -1.49
N GLU A 382 21.35 -4.11 -1.88
CA GLU A 382 21.62 -4.46 -3.29
C GLU A 382 20.32 -4.51 -4.09
N ALA A 383 19.30 -5.18 -3.57
CA ALA A 383 17.99 -5.28 -4.21
C ALA A 383 17.32 -3.89 -4.37
N LEU A 384 17.38 -3.06 -3.33
CA LEU A 384 16.81 -1.72 -3.35
C LEU A 384 17.55 -0.80 -4.33
N SER A 385 18.88 -0.89 -4.36
CA SER A 385 19.72 -0.14 -5.32
C SER A 385 19.39 -0.52 -6.75
N ALA A 386 19.28 -1.82 -7.04
CA ALA A 386 18.90 -2.33 -8.35
C ALA A 386 17.49 -1.85 -8.77
N ARG A 387 16.53 -1.87 -7.81
CA ARG A 387 15.16 -1.41 -8.06
C ARG A 387 15.10 0.07 -8.41
N ILE A 388 15.80 0.92 -7.66
CA ILE A 388 15.88 2.37 -7.92
C ILE A 388 16.57 2.66 -9.24
N ALA A 389 17.64 1.93 -9.57
CA ALA A 389 18.31 2.07 -10.85
C ALA A 389 17.40 1.68 -12.03
N ALA A 390 16.62 0.61 -11.90
CA ALA A 390 15.64 0.19 -12.90
C ALA A 390 14.55 1.24 -13.11
N LYS A 391 14.03 1.84 -12.03
CA LYS A 391 13.05 2.95 -12.10
C LYS A 391 13.65 4.15 -12.83
N ARG A 392 14.85 4.57 -12.46
CA ARG A 392 15.54 5.69 -13.13
C ARG A 392 15.69 5.44 -14.62
N ALA A 393 16.20 4.27 -15.00
CA ALA A 393 16.38 3.90 -16.40
C ALA A 393 15.05 3.86 -17.16
N HIS A 394 13.95 3.50 -16.50
CA HIS A 394 12.60 3.53 -17.08
C HIS A 394 12.12 4.97 -17.30
N ILE A 395 12.26 5.84 -16.32
CA ILE A 395 11.94 7.28 -16.41
C ILE A 395 12.71 7.92 -17.57
N GLU A 396 14.03 7.72 -17.63
CA GLU A 396 14.88 8.25 -18.70
C GLU A 396 14.42 7.80 -20.09
N ARG A 397 14.06 6.50 -20.23
CA ARG A 397 13.55 5.99 -21.51
C ARG A 397 12.17 6.52 -21.89
N SER A 398 11.32 6.80 -20.91
CA SER A 398 9.97 7.31 -21.16
C SER A 398 9.94 8.79 -21.55
N GLY A 399 11.03 9.51 -21.30
CA GLY A 399 11.10 10.96 -21.55
C GLY A 399 10.21 11.78 -20.59
N VAL A 400 9.72 11.18 -19.51
CA VAL A 400 8.91 11.85 -18.48
C VAL A 400 9.84 12.54 -17.50
N GLU A 401 9.61 13.81 -17.22
CA GLU A 401 10.31 14.51 -16.15
C GLU A 401 9.68 14.10 -14.80
N PRO A 402 10.44 13.48 -13.89
CA PRO A 402 9.92 13.11 -12.60
C PRO A 402 9.64 14.37 -11.76
N ALA A 403 8.52 14.39 -11.04
CA ALA A 403 8.14 15.52 -10.18
C ALA A 403 9.11 15.74 -8.99
N PHE A 404 10.03 14.82 -8.78
CA PHE A 404 11.07 14.90 -7.74
C PHE A 404 12.35 14.24 -8.23
N ALA A 405 13.48 14.80 -7.83
CA ALA A 405 14.77 14.20 -8.11
C ALA A 405 14.91 12.88 -7.32
N LEU A 406 15.16 11.79 -8.03
CA LEU A 406 15.70 10.58 -7.42
C LEU A 406 17.19 10.87 -7.20
N ASP A 407 17.53 11.46 -6.06
CA ASP A 407 18.92 11.66 -5.67
C ASP A 407 19.40 10.47 -4.84
N PRO A 408 20.24 9.58 -5.44
CA PRO A 408 20.77 8.42 -4.73
C PRO A 408 21.70 8.79 -3.58
N GLN A 409 22.31 9.97 -3.63
CA GLN A 409 23.18 10.46 -2.56
C GLN A 409 22.32 10.85 -1.35
N CYS A 410 21.14 11.46 -1.57
CA CYS A 410 20.17 11.73 -0.51
C CYS A 410 19.62 10.46 0.13
N LEU A 411 19.60 9.35 -0.59
CA LEU A 411 19.09 8.08 -0.09
C LEU A 411 20.17 7.21 0.58
N GLY A 412 21.43 7.62 0.56
CA GLY A 412 22.54 6.84 1.14
C GLY A 412 22.76 5.47 0.51
N ILE A 413 22.08 5.19 -0.63
CA ILE A 413 22.03 3.85 -1.25
C ILE A 413 23.21 3.61 -2.17
N VAL A 414 23.73 4.64 -2.84
CA VAL A 414 24.83 4.49 -3.78
C VAL A 414 26.12 4.38 -3.01
N ALA A 415 26.58 3.15 -2.88
CA ALA A 415 27.96 2.90 -2.48
C ALA A 415 28.86 3.15 -3.70
N GLY A 416 29.89 3.92 -3.53
CA GLY A 416 31.01 3.87 -4.46
C GLY A 416 31.58 5.15 -4.97
N GLU A 417 31.19 6.34 -4.50
CA GLU A 417 32.06 7.50 -4.60
C GLU A 417 32.55 7.88 -3.19
N PRO A 418 33.87 7.85 -2.95
CA PRO A 418 34.41 8.26 -1.66
C PRO A 418 34.29 9.78 -1.52
N GLY A 419 33.56 10.22 -0.54
CA GLY A 419 33.83 11.51 0.01
C GLY A 419 32.86 12.64 -0.29
N GLY A 420 31.75 12.64 0.38
CA GLY A 420 31.21 13.85 0.93
C GLY A 420 30.98 13.63 2.42
N PRO A 421 31.27 14.57 3.31
CA PRO A 421 30.82 14.47 4.69
C PRO A 421 29.29 14.28 4.66
N ALA A 422 28.80 13.34 5.48
CA ALA A 422 27.35 13.20 5.71
C ALA A 422 26.76 14.61 5.87
N PRO A 423 25.68 14.96 5.18
CA PRO A 423 25.08 16.28 5.34
C PRO A 423 24.85 16.48 6.84
N ALA A 424 25.46 17.54 7.37
CA ALA A 424 25.27 17.91 8.76
C ALA A 424 23.76 17.94 9.01
N ARG A 425 23.29 17.23 10.06
CA ARG A 425 21.91 17.35 10.49
C ARG A 425 21.51 18.81 10.41
N PRO A 426 20.43 19.19 9.71
CA PRO A 426 19.94 20.53 9.79
C PRO A 426 19.76 20.82 11.28
N ALA A 427 20.42 21.87 11.78
CA ALA A 427 20.24 22.29 13.16
C ALA A 427 18.73 22.38 13.39
N GLU A 428 18.21 21.69 14.39
CA GLU A 428 16.83 21.78 14.80
C GLU A 428 16.51 23.27 15.02
N LYS A 429 15.87 23.87 14.01
CA LYS A 429 15.25 25.17 14.25
C LYS A 429 14.10 24.91 15.24
N PRO A 430 14.03 25.63 16.35
CA PRO A 430 12.93 25.49 17.27
C PRO A 430 11.62 25.61 16.48
N ALA A 431 10.75 24.61 16.63
CA ALA A 431 9.48 24.56 15.94
C ALA A 431 8.72 25.87 16.20
N PRO A 432 8.25 26.58 15.17
CA PRO A 432 7.33 27.68 15.40
C PRO A 432 6.10 27.09 16.08
N GLN A 433 5.77 27.65 17.25
CA GLN A 433 4.48 27.38 17.90
C GLN A 433 3.38 27.95 17.02
N THR A 434 2.89 27.16 16.09
CA THR A 434 1.67 27.50 15.33
C THR A 434 0.51 26.79 16.00
N THR A 435 -0.22 27.55 16.79
CA THR A 435 -1.56 27.20 17.25
C THR A 435 -2.48 27.19 16.04
N PHE A 436 -2.92 26.02 15.60
CA PHE A 436 -3.98 25.89 14.61
C PHE A 436 -5.31 26.06 15.34
N SER A 437 -5.97 27.19 15.13
CA SER A 437 -7.39 27.35 15.48
C SER A 437 -8.20 26.93 14.24
N TYR A 438 -8.83 25.76 14.29
CA TYR A 438 -9.89 25.41 13.36
C TYR A 438 -11.17 26.06 13.85
N SER A 439 -11.65 27.09 13.16
CA SER A 439 -13.02 27.56 13.30
C SER A 439 -13.89 26.73 12.36
N ILE A 440 -14.51 25.68 12.88
CA ILE A 440 -15.60 25.00 12.18
C ILE A 440 -16.84 25.85 12.40
N THR A 441 -17.27 26.59 11.39
CA THR A 441 -18.60 27.17 11.36
C THR A 441 -19.55 26.07 10.90
N LEU A 442 -20.25 25.45 11.84
CA LEU A 442 -21.39 24.62 11.55
C LEU A 442 -22.56 25.49 11.12
N PRO A 443 -23.37 25.07 10.11
CA PRO A 443 -24.58 25.78 9.73
C PRO A 443 -25.64 25.74 10.80
#